data_0e6701a20d78611f0a62aacdf821e1a4
#
_entry.id   0e6701a20d78611f0a62aacdf821e1a4
#
_cell.length_a   1.000
_cell.length_b   1.000
_cell.length_c   1.000
_cell.angle_alpha   90.00
_cell.angle_beta   90.00
_cell.angle_gamma   90.00
#
_symmetry.space_group_name_H-M   'P 1'
#
loop_
_entity.id
_entity.type
_entity.pdbx_description
1 polymer ?
#
loop_
_entity_poly.entity_id
_entity_poly.type
_entity_poly.pdbx_seq_one_letter_code
_entity_poly.pdbx_strand_id
1 'polypeptide(L)'
;VVAGSSSVKVFTAQGMKTASVLRTDEANDLAVLKLAGGAYPALPVAPSRRIRLGQTVATIGFPNVQIQGFSPKVTKGEISSLNGIGDDPRAWQISVPVQPGNSGGALFDEYGNVVGVVVSKLGIRAARATGDIPQNVNYAIKSTYALALLEPYLDASAPEPNQEATQPRFEDMV
;
A
#
# COMPACT_ATOMS: atom_id res chain seq x y z
N VAL A 1 8.13 1.08 -9.62
CA VAL A 1 7.32 0.36 -10.64
C VAL A 1 7.05 1.24 -11.85
N VAL A 2 6.75 2.53 -11.67
CA VAL A 2 6.33 3.43 -12.75
C VAL A 2 7.39 4.48 -13.16
N ALA A 3 8.57 4.44 -12.57
CA ALA A 3 9.63 5.40 -12.86
C ALA A 3 9.96 5.46 -14.35
N GLY A 4 9.95 6.67 -14.92
CA GLY A 4 10.24 6.91 -16.35
C GLY A 4 9.13 6.52 -17.32
N SER A 5 7.97 6.03 -16.83
CA SER A 5 6.83 5.66 -17.67
C SER A 5 5.75 6.75 -17.65
N SER A 6 5.16 7.06 -18.81
CA SER A 6 3.99 7.94 -18.91
C SER A 6 2.67 7.18 -18.75
N SER A 7 2.69 5.86 -18.96
CA SER A 7 1.53 4.98 -18.80
C SER A 7 1.95 3.58 -18.36
N VAL A 8 1.03 2.89 -17.68
CA VAL A 8 1.20 1.51 -17.22
C VAL A 8 -0.06 0.70 -17.50
N LYS A 9 0.08 -0.62 -17.60
CA LYS A 9 -1.05 -1.53 -17.72
C LYS A 9 -1.43 -2.05 -16.35
N VAL A 10 -2.72 -2.01 -16.04
CA VAL A 10 -3.30 -2.46 -14.78
C VAL A 10 -4.29 -3.59 -15.07
N PHE A 11 -4.13 -4.73 -14.40
CA PHE A 11 -5.10 -5.82 -14.45
C PHE A 11 -6.20 -5.53 -13.44
N THR A 12 -7.44 -5.56 -13.92
CA THR A 12 -8.65 -5.38 -13.10
C THR A 12 -9.59 -6.57 -13.30
N ALA A 13 -10.61 -6.68 -12.46
CA ALA A 13 -11.68 -7.67 -12.66
C ALA A 13 -12.39 -7.54 -14.02
N GLN A 14 -12.33 -6.33 -14.63
CA GLN A 14 -12.89 -6.04 -15.96
C GLN A 14 -11.86 -6.24 -17.10
N GLY A 15 -10.73 -6.85 -16.82
CA GLY A 15 -9.62 -7.06 -17.76
C GLY A 15 -8.50 -6.02 -17.66
N MET A 16 -7.61 -6.06 -18.64
CA MET A 16 -6.45 -5.17 -18.69
C MET A 16 -6.85 -3.75 -19.10
N LYS A 17 -6.47 -2.76 -18.31
CA LYS A 17 -6.70 -1.33 -18.55
C LYS A 17 -5.37 -0.59 -18.65
N THR A 18 -5.39 0.55 -19.33
CA THR A 18 -4.26 1.48 -19.35
C THR A 18 -4.49 2.57 -18.32
N ALA A 19 -3.47 2.84 -17.51
CA ALA A 19 -3.44 3.98 -16.61
C ALA A 19 -2.35 4.96 -17.04
N SER A 20 -2.65 6.25 -17.04
CA SER A 20 -1.68 7.32 -17.22
C SER A 20 -1.06 7.69 -15.87
N VAL A 21 0.23 8.02 -15.87
CA VAL A 21 0.92 8.53 -14.68
C VAL A 21 0.64 10.03 -14.61
N LEU A 22 -0.12 10.45 -13.58
CA LEU A 22 -0.46 11.86 -13.36
C LEU A 22 0.61 12.61 -12.60
N ARG A 23 1.19 11.96 -11.58
CA ARG A 23 2.20 12.56 -10.71
C ARG A 23 3.08 11.47 -10.10
N THR A 24 4.35 11.80 -9.87
CA THR A 24 5.30 10.96 -9.15
C THR A 24 5.91 11.74 -7.99
N ASP A 25 6.17 11.05 -6.90
CA ASP A 25 6.96 11.52 -5.76
C ASP A 25 8.11 10.54 -5.55
N GLU A 26 9.27 10.86 -6.11
CA GLU A 26 10.45 10.00 -6.05
C GLU A 26 11.00 9.88 -4.62
N ALA A 27 10.86 10.94 -3.81
CA ALA A 27 11.35 10.96 -2.44
C ALA A 27 10.61 9.95 -1.54
N ASN A 28 9.32 9.74 -1.81
CA ASN A 28 8.45 8.81 -1.08
C ASN A 28 8.16 7.51 -1.86
N ASP A 29 8.73 7.32 -3.06
CA ASP A 29 8.47 6.18 -3.96
C ASP A 29 6.96 5.98 -4.23
N LEU A 30 6.23 7.08 -4.44
CA LEU A 30 4.79 7.11 -4.71
C LEU A 30 4.47 7.62 -6.11
N ALA A 31 3.35 7.18 -6.67
CA ALA A 31 2.81 7.71 -7.91
C ALA A 31 1.28 7.73 -7.89
N VAL A 32 0.69 8.75 -8.52
CA VAL A 32 -0.75 8.82 -8.79
C VAL A 32 -0.99 8.39 -10.23
N LEU A 33 -1.89 7.42 -10.38
CA LEU A 33 -2.29 6.87 -11.66
C LEU A 33 -3.75 7.19 -11.93
N LYS A 34 -4.07 7.54 -13.19
CA LYS A 34 -5.44 7.67 -13.67
C LYS A 34 -5.77 6.48 -14.55
N LEU A 35 -6.68 5.64 -14.07
CA LEU A 35 -7.15 4.48 -14.82
C LEU A 35 -8.17 4.93 -15.88
N ALA A 36 -8.05 4.40 -17.09
CA ALA A 36 -8.96 4.70 -18.19
C ALA A 36 -10.27 3.92 -18.04
N GLY A 37 -11.38 4.64 -18.15
CA GLY A 37 -12.74 4.08 -18.22
C GLY A 37 -13.23 3.34 -16.97
N GLY A 38 -14.51 3.46 -16.67
CA GLY A 38 -15.20 2.74 -15.60
C GLY A 38 -15.24 3.47 -14.26
N ALA A 39 -16.21 3.07 -13.45
CA ALA A 39 -16.25 3.38 -12.02
C ALA A 39 -15.65 2.19 -11.27
N TYR A 40 -14.75 2.46 -10.37
CA TYR A 40 -14.10 1.45 -9.53
C TYR A 40 -14.44 1.74 -8.07
N PRO A 41 -14.67 0.71 -7.24
CA PRO A 41 -14.82 0.90 -5.81
C PRO A 41 -13.57 1.61 -5.25
N ALA A 42 -13.79 2.69 -4.50
CA ALA A 42 -12.72 3.41 -3.83
C ALA A 42 -12.63 2.95 -2.37
N LEU A 43 -11.40 2.89 -1.86
CA LEU A 43 -11.13 2.56 -0.47
C LEU A 43 -10.88 3.86 0.32
N PRO A 44 -11.39 3.97 1.55
CA PRO A 44 -11.11 5.11 2.39
C PRO A 44 -9.64 5.13 2.80
N VAL A 45 -9.04 6.31 2.79
CA VAL A 45 -7.64 6.51 3.21
C VAL A 45 -7.62 7.26 4.54
N ALA A 46 -7.21 6.57 5.61
CA ALA A 46 -7.13 7.17 6.94
C ALA A 46 -5.80 7.91 7.16
N PRO A 47 -5.81 9.07 7.84
CA PRO A 47 -4.59 9.78 8.21
C PRO A 47 -3.70 8.94 9.14
N SER A 48 -2.40 8.94 8.89
CA SER A 48 -1.42 8.16 9.65
C SER A 48 -1.40 8.43 11.16
N ARG A 49 -1.84 9.61 11.62
CA ARG A 49 -1.92 9.97 13.05
C ARG A 49 -2.86 9.08 13.88
N ARG A 50 -3.74 8.31 13.23
CA ARG A 50 -4.65 7.38 13.91
C ARG A 50 -3.99 6.04 14.24
N ILE A 51 -2.88 5.72 13.61
CA ILE A 51 -2.20 4.44 13.73
C ILE A 51 -1.34 4.39 14.98
N ARG A 52 -1.36 3.24 15.65
CA ARG A 52 -0.64 2.99 16.91
C ARG A 52 0.34 1.83 16.75
N LEU A 53 1.37 1.84 17.59
CA LEU A 53 2.28 0.71 17.72
C LEU A 53 1.52 -0.54 18.17
N GLY A 54 1.82 -1.70 17.58
CA GLY A 54 1.15 -2.97 17.84
C GLY A 54 -0.24 -3.10 17.18
N GLN A 55 -0.70 -2.09 16.42
CA GLN A 55 -1.98 -2.20 15.72
C GLN A 55 -1.90 -3.23 14.61
N THR A 56 -2.93 -4.07 14.53
CA THR A 56 -3.08 -5.06 13.45
C THR A 56 -3.28 -4.37 12.11
N VAL A 57 -2.55 -4.86 11.11
CA VAL A 57 -2.64 -4.40 9.72
C VAL A 57 -2.55 -5.56 8.76
N ALA A 58 -3.06 -5.37 7.55
CA ALA A 58 -3.00 -6.38 6.50
C ALA A 58 -2.68 -5.75 5.15
N THR A 59 -2.19 -6.56 4.22
CA THR A 59 -2.08 -6.19 2.81
C THR A 59 -2.66 -7.28 1.93
N ILE A 60 -3.17 -6.88 0.78
CA ILE A 60 -3.67 -7.77 -0.27
C ILE A 60 -2.80 -7.55 -1.50
N GLY A 61 -2.28 -8.63 -2.07
CA GLY A 61 -1.40 -8.56 -3.22
C GLY A 61 -1.40 -9.83 -4.06
N PHE A 62 -0.57 -9.82 -5.10
CA PHE A 62 -0.40 -10.93 -6.04
C PHE A 62 1.08 -11.35 -6.07
N PRO A 63 1.59 -11.91 -4.96
CA PRO A 63 3.00 -12.29 -4.89
C PRO A 63 3.31 -13.44 -5.84
N ASN A 64 4.43 -13.32 -6.59
CA ASN A 64 4.96 -14.38 -7.43
C ASN A 64 3.88 -15.11 -8.26
N VAL A 65 3.14 -14.38 -9.09
CA VAL A 65 2.00 -14.90 -9.87
C VAL A 65 2.33 -16.14 -10.70
N GLN A 66 3.58 -16.29 -11.12
CA GLN A 66 4.05 -17.49 -11.87
C GLN A 66 4.05 -18.75 -11.01
N ILE A 67 4.18 -18.62 -9.69
CA ILE A 67 4.21 -19.75 -8.74
C ILE A 67 2.87 -19.88 -8.01
N GLN A 68 2.31 -18.75 -7.56
CA GLN A 68 1.14 -18.73 -6.66
C GLN A 68 -0.19 -18.46 -7.39
N GLY A 69 -0.14 -18.23 -8.72
CA GLY A 69 -1.32 -17.91 -9.52
C GLY A 69 -1.86 -16.50 -9.31
N PHE A 70 -2.96 -16.18 -10.00
CA PHE A 70 -3.57 -14.83 -10.03
C PHE A 70 -4.62 -14.60 -8.93
N SER A 71 -4.82 -15.54 -8.00
CA SER A 71 -5.70 -15.28 -6.85
C SER A 71 -5.01 -14.32 -5.87
N PRO A 72 -5.73 -13.31 -5.34
CA PRO A 72 -5.17 -12.41 -4.35
C PRO A 72 -4.76 -13.14 -3.07
N LYS A 73 -3.70 -12.69 -2.43
CA LYS A 73 -3.20 -13.22 -1.15
C LYS A 73 -3.31 -12.16 -0.08
N VAL A 74 -3.94 -12.49 1.02
CA VAL A 74 -4.01 -11.64 2.21
C VAL A 74 -2.90 -12.05 3.16
N THR A 75 -2.11 -11.07 3.61
CA THR A 75 -1.13 -11.28 4.69
C THR A 75 -1.38 -10.27 5.81
N LYS A 76 -1.27 -10.73 7.06
CA LYS A 76 -1.53 -9.95 8.28
C LYS A 76 -0.27 -9.84 9.13
N GLY A 77 -0.20 -8.80 9.90
CA GLY A 77 0.83 -8.53 10.91
C GLY A 77 0.48 -7.28 11.69
N GLU A 78 1.49 -6.61 12.20
CA GLU A 78 1.33 -5.46 13.09
C GLU A 78 2.26 -4.31 12.69
N ILE A 79 1.95 -3.11 13.17
CA ILE A 79 2.87 -1.97 13.15
C ILE A 79 3.95 -2.23 14.21
N SER A 80 5.14 -2.61 13.77
CA SER A 80 6.28 -2.94 14.64
C SER A 80 7.05 -1.70 15.07
N SER A 81 7.04 -0.62 14.26
CA SER A 81 7.60 0.69 14.62
C SER A 81 6.84 1.81 13.90
N LEU A 82 6.74 2.95 14.59
CA LEU A 82 6.16 4.17 13.99
C LEU A 82 7.13 4.89 13.04
N ASN A 83 8.36 4.39 12.92
CA ASN A 83 9.38 4.88 12.02
C ASN A 83 9.95 3.73 11.17
N GLY A 84 10.44 4.09 9.99
CA GLY A 84 11.08 3.15 9.07
C GLY A 84 12.58 2.97 9.32
N ILE A 85 13.34 2.59 8.28
CA ILE A 85 14.79 2.41 8.33
C ILE A 85 15.47 3.70 8.79
N GLY A 86 16.38 3.57 9.76
CA GLY A 86 17.15 4.71 10.29
C GLY A 86 16.25 5.79 10.90
N ASP A 87 15.17 5.37 11.53
CA ASP A 87 14.17 6.25 12.14
C ASP A 87 13.45 7.17 11.15
N ASP A 88 13.36 6.77 9.87
CA ASP A 88 12.65 7.54 8.84
C ASP A 88 11.17 7.72 9.23
N PRO A 89 10.72 8.97 9.52
CA PRO A 89 9.35 9.23 9.96
C PRO A 89 8.31 9.01 8.85
N ARG A 90 8.72 8.83 7.59
CA ARG A 90 7.85 8.67 6.43
C ARG A 90 7.26 7.26 6.31
N ALA A 91 7.85 6.27 6.95
CA ALA A 91 7.46 4.88 6.80
C ALA A 91 7.05 4.27 8.14
N TRP A 92 6.18 3.26 8.07
CA TRP A 92 5.96 2.27 9.12
C TRP A 92 6.97 1.13 8.96
N GLN A 93 7.50 0.59 10.06
CA GLN A 93 8.00 -0.78 10.07
C GLN A 93 6.85 -1.72 10.42
N ILE A 94 6.68 -2.79 9.66
CA ILE A 94 5.56 -3.74 9.80
C ILE A 94 6.08 -5.17 9.86
N SER A 95 5.40 -6.04 10.61
CA SER A 95 5.67 -7.48 10.64
C SER A 95 4.89 -8.25 9.55
N VAL A 96 4.05 -7.58 8.78
CA VAL A 96 3.31 -8.20 7.65
C VAL A 96 4.29 -8.83 6.68
N PRO A 97 4.18 -10.13 6.34
CA PRO A 97 5.02 -10.75 5.33
C PRO A 97 4.81 -10.11 3.96
N VAL A 98 5.86 -9.55 3.39
CA VAL A 98 5.85 -8.87 2.09
C VAL A 98 6.79 -9.59 1.13
N GLN A 99 6.28 -9.87 -0.07
CA GLN A 99 7.03 -10.50 -1.16
C GLN A 99 6.97 -9.61 -2.42
N PRO A 100 7.87 -9.84 -3.41
CA PRO A 100 7.73 -9.21 -4.73
C PRO A 100 6.33 -9.46 -5.31
N GLY A 101 5.64 -8.37 -5.67
CA GLY A 101 4.22 -8.37 -6.07
C GLY A 101 3.27 -7.73 -5.05
N ASN A 102 3.73 -7.49 -3.81
CA ASN A 102 2.97 -6.72 -2.82
C ASN A 102 3.30 -5.20 -2.87
N SER A 103 4.46 -4.82 -3.44
CA SER A 103 4.88 -3.41 -3.53
C SER A 103 3.89 -2.56 -4.31
N GLY A 104 3.56 -1.39 -3.78
CA GLY A 104 2.53 -0.50 -4.29
C GLY A 104 1.13 -0.88 -3.84
N GLY A 105 0.96 -2.04 -3.20
CA GLY A 105 -0.31 -2.46 -2.58
C GLY A 105 -0.63 -1.65 -1.34
N ALA A 106 -1.94 -1.56 -1.03
CA ALA A 106 -2.41 -0.88 0.16
C ALA A 106 -2.11 -1.68 1.43
N LEU A 107 -1.72 -0.98 2.49
CA LEU A 107 -1.72 -1.48 3.85
C LEU A 107 -3.02 -1.03 4.52
N PHE A 108 -3.79 -1.98 5.06
CA PHE A 108 -5.10 -1.74 5.65
C PHE A 108 -5.05 -1.87 7.18
N ASP A 109 -5.84 -1.05 7.86
CA ASP A 109 -6.21 -1.29 9.26
C ASP A 109 -7.36 -2.32 9.38
N GLU A 110 -7.77 -2.60 10.62
CA GLU A 110 -8.85 -3.54 10.92
C GLU A 110 -10.23 -3.05 10.45
N TYR A 111 -10.36 -1.78 10.12
CA TYR A 111 -11.59 -1.15 9.64
C TYR A 111 -11.65 -1.04 8.10
N GLY A 112 -10.61 -1.56 7.41
CA GLY A 112 -10.50 -1.49 5.95
C GLY A 112 -10.04 -0.15 5.40
N ASN A 113 -9.53 0.74 6.24
CA ASN A 113 -8.93 1.97 5.76
C ASN A 113 -7.51 1.72 5.26
N VAL A 114 -7.14 2.37 4.19
CA VAL A 114 -5.76 2.42 3.72
C VAL A 114 -4.95 3.32 4.66
N VAL A 115 -3.95 2.75 5.32
CA VAL A 115 -3.07 3.43 6.29
C VAL A 115 -1.63 3.56 5.80
N GLY A 116 -1.32 2.94 4.66
CA GLY A 116 -0.01 3.03 4.04
C GLY A 116 0.05 2.36 2.68
N VAL A 117 1.19 2.51 2.01
CA VAL A 117 1.53 1.87 0.73
C VAL A 117 2.77 0.99 0.95
N VAL A 118 2.64 -0.30 0.69
CA VAL A 118 3.72 -1.29 0.92
C VAL A 118 4.91 -1.04 0.00
N VAL A 119 6.12 -1.09 0.55
CA VAL A 119 7.38 -0.88 -0.19
C VAL A 119 8.37 -1.99 0.11
N SER A 120 8.66 -2.86 -0.87
CA SER A 120 9.62 -3.96 -0.70
C SER A 120 11.08 -3.53 -0.85
N LYS A 121 11.36 -2.41 -1.52
CA LYS A 121 12.74 -1.92 -1.74
C LYS A 121 13.49 -1.59 -0.44
N LEU A 122 12.77 -1.16 0.60
CA LEU A 122 13.37 -0.80 1.87
C LEU A 122 13.92 -2.03 2.60
N GLY A 123 13.19 -3.15 2.59
CA GLY A 123 13.69 -4.42 3.16
C GLY A 123 14.95 -4.92 2.46
N ILE A 124 15.02 -4.83 1.14
CA ILE A 124 16.22 -5.21 0.36
C ILE A 124 17.40 -4.29 0.69
N ARG A 125 17.19 -2.99 0.90
CA ARG A 125 18.26 -2.06 1.30
C ARG A 125 18.79 -2.36 2.69
N ALA A 126 17.90 -2.69 3.64
CA ALA A 126 18.29 -3.11 4.98
C ALA A 126 19.15 -4.38 4.93
N ALA A 127 18.72 -5.42 4.22
CA ALA A 127 19.45 -6.65 4.04
C ALA A 127 20.85 -6.45 3.43
N ARG A 128 20.97 -5.55 2.44
CA ARG A 128 22.27 -5.21 1.84
C ARG A 128 23.21 -4.45 2.78
N ALA A 129 22.66 -3.62 3.67
CA ALA A 129 23.44 -2.81 4.59
C ALA A 129 23.97 -3.62 5.78
N THR A 130 23.21 -4.61 6.25
CA THR A 130 23.55 -5.42 7.44
C THR A 130 24.16 -6.78 7.09
N GLY A 131 24.06 -7.24 5.83
CA GLY A 131 24.47 -8.59 5.43
C GLY A 131 23.53 -9.70 5.94
N ASP A 132 22.47 -9.32 6.65
CA ASP A 132 21.45 -10.21 7.20
C ASP A 132 20.09 -9.94 6.51
N ILE A 133 19.25 -10.97 6.39
CA ILE A 133 17.88 -10.84 5.89
C ILE A 133 16.95 -10.86 7.10
N PRO A 134 16.54 -9.69 7.62
CA PRO A 134 15.68 -9.63 8.78
C PRO A 134 14.35 -10.33 8.48
N GLN A 135 13.98 -11.29 9.31
CA GLN A 135 12.68 -11.96 9.24
C GLN A 135 11.59 -10.98 9.73
N ASN A 136 10.50 -10.87 8.96
CA ASN A 136 9.34 -10.03 9.34
C ASN A 136 9.65 -8.54 9.56
N VAL A 137 10.68 -8.00 8.90
CA VAL A 137 10.97 -6.57 8.88
C VAL A 137 10.68 -6.03 7.49
N ASN A 138 9.51 -5.45 7.35
CA ASN A 138 9.00 -4.88 6.11
C ASN A 138 8.56 -3.43 6.35
N TYR A 139 8.27 -2.71 5.30
CA TYR A 139 7.98 -1.28 5.39
C TYR A 139 6.80 -0.88 4.52
N ALA A 140 6.08 0.17 4.97
CA ALA A 140 5.06 0.84 4.19
C ALA A 140 5.18 2.35 4.34
N ILE A 141 5.04 3.10 3.25
CA ILE A 141 4.97 4.56 3.29
C ILE A 141 3.64 4.96 3.91
N LYS A 142 3.67 5.89 4.84
CA LYS A 142 2.48 6.37 5.56
C LYS A 142 1.46 6.98 4.62
N SER A 143 0.19 6.69 4.84
CA SER A 143 -0.94 7.19 4.04
C SER A 143 -1.00 8.71 3.94
N THR A 144 -0.49 9.44 4.92
CA THR A 144 -0.45 10.92 4.90
C THR A 144 0.30 11.45 3.68
N TYR A 145 1.38 10.78 3.24
CA TYR A 145 2.12 11.17 2.03
C TYR A 145 1.33 10.85 0.75
N ALA A 146 0.63 9.72 0.73
CA ALA A 146 -0.27 9.38 -0.38
C ALA A 146 -1.43 10.37 -0.47
N LEU A 147 -2.05 10.76 0.65
CA LEU A 147 -3.12 11.76 0.70
C LEU A 147 -2.64 13.11 0.15
N ALA A 148 -1.48 13.60 0.58
CA ALA A 148 -0.92 14.86 0.08
C ALA A 148 -0.66 14.83 -1.44
N LEU A 149 -0.30 13.67 -1.98
CA LEU A 149 -0.08 13.50 -3.41
C LEU A 149 -1.41 13.40 -4.18
N LEU A 150 -2.44 12.82 -3.58
CA LEU A 150 -3.77 12.60 -4.15
C LEU A 150 -4.67 13.84 -4.07
N GLU A 151 -4.45 14.74 -3.09
CA GLU A 151 -5.32 15.88 -2.79
C GLU A 151 -5.83 16.65 -4.04
N PRO A 152 -4.98 16.97 -5.05
CA PRO A 152 -5.44 17.70 -6.23
C PRO A 152 -6.42 16.92 -7.13
N TYR A 153 -6.57 15.62 -6.89
CA TYR A 153 -7.35 14.69 -7.72
C TYR A 153 -8.56 14.11 -6.99
N LEU A 154 -8.69 14.39 -5.69
CA LEU A 154 -9.84 13.96 -4.89
C LEU A 154 -11.02 14.90 -5.15
N ASP A 155 -12.20 14.34 -5.17
CA ASP A 155 -13.47 15.07 -5.23
C ASP A 155 -14.33 14.76 -3.99
N ALA A 156 -15.50 15.38 -3.92
CA ALA A 156 -16.41 15.22 -2.80
C ALA A 156 -17.00 13.80 -2.65
N SER A 157 -16.78 12.91 -3.62
CA SER A 157 -17.22 11.51 -3.57
C SER A 157 -16.17 10.56 -2.97
N ALA A 158 -14.98 11.07 -2.60
CA ALA A 158 -13.97 10.26 -1.95
C ALA A 158 -14.51 9.70 -0.62
N PRO A 159 -14.36 8.40 -0.35
CA PRO A 159 -14.92 7.79 0.85
C PRO A 159 -14.21 8.29 2.12
N GLU A 160 -15.00 8.64 3.11
CA GLU A 160 -14.50 8.99 4.43
C GLU A 160 -13.94 7.76 5.16
N PRO A 161 -12.91 7.92 5.99
CA PRO A 161 -12.35 6.83 6.77
C PRO A 161 -13.39 6.18 7.69
N ASN A 162 -13.45 4.84 7.64
CA ASN A 162 -14.29 4.05 8.52
C ASN A 162 -13.89 4.24 9.97
N GLN A 163 -14.90 4.17 10.86
CA GLN A 163 -14.72 4.18 12.31
C GLN A 163 -15.06 2.80 12.87
N GLU A 164 -14.77 2.58 14.14
CA GLU A 164 -14.87 1.31 14.87
C GLU A 164 -16.21 0.55 14.72
N ALA A 165 -17.31 1.24 14.39
CA ALA A 165 -18.64 0.65 14.20
C ALA A 165 -18.90 0.00 12.83
N THR A 166 -18.02 0.16 11.87
CA THR A 166 -18.19 -0.33 10.49
C THR A 166 -17.01 -1.21 10.12
N GLN A 167 -16.97 -2.46 10.60
CA GLN A 167 -15.93 -3.42 10.19
C GLN A 167 -16.32 -4.09 8.87
N PRO A 168 -15.74 -3.72 7.72
CA PRO A 168 -15.75 -4.60 6.56
C PRO A 168 -14.87 -5.81 6.90
N ARG A 169 -15.35 -7.01 6.62
CA ARG A 169 -14.50 -8.19 6.74
C ARG A 169 -13.47 -8.17 5.63
N PHE A 170 -12.27 -8.69 5.90
CA PHE A 170 -11.26 -8.84 4.85
C PHE A 170 -11.76 -9.64 3.63
N GLU A 171 -12.74 -10.51 3.83
CA GLU A 171 -13.41 -11.29 2.78
C GLU A 171 -14.17 -10.42 1.78
N ASP A 172 -14.66 -9.25 2.21
CA ASP A 172 -15.41 -8.30 1.39
C ASP A 172 -14.47 -7.37 0.56
N MET A 173 -13.15 -7.48 0.77
CA MET A 173 -12.12 -6.63 0.14
C MET A 173 -11.35 -7.34 -0.98
N VAL A 174 -11.66 -8.62 -1.26
CA VAL A 174 -10.95 -9.49 -2.22
C VAL A 174 -11.71 -9.67 -3.53
#